data_0c612054ffe3b165a991e3ca28b43f8a
#
_entry.id   0c612054ffe3b165a991e3ca28b43f8a
#
_cell.length_a   1.000
_cell.length_b   1.000
_cell.length_c   1.000
_cell.angle_alpha   90.00
_cell.angle_beta   90.00
_cell.angle_gamma   90.00
#
_symmetry.space_group_name_H-M   'P 1'
#
loop_
_entity.id
_entity.type
_entity.pdbx_description
1 polymer ?
#
loop_
_entity_poly.entity_id
_entity_poly.type
_entity_poly.pdbx_seq_one_letter_code
_entity_poly.pdbx_strand_id
1 'polypeptide(L)'
;MKALIATALSVAAVTIPTTTTAFVPSYHTSTSATSIKTQLHSKKVSFKEDSRKKLVSGINQVADAVKVTLGPKGRNVVLERNYGAPEIVNDGVTIAREISLADPECNVGVRLVQEVASKSDSKAGDGTTTSTIMTQAIVNNGMKAVTSGVNPIALNLGIKTSAGLVANKVKELAQVSYYFCIR
;
A
#
# COMPACT_ATOMS: atom_id res chain seq x y z
N MET A 1 -47.22 -46.07 -24.29
CA MET A 1 -48.19 -47.14 -23.91
C MET A 1 -48.87 -46.72 -22.63
N LYS A 2 -50.19 -46.61 -22.73
CA LYS A 2 -51.27 -46.77 -21.74
C LYS A 2 -51.18 -45.88 -20.51
N ALA A 3 -51.97 -44.86 -20.37
CA ALA A 3 -53.45 -44.78 -20.35
C ALA A 3 -54.04 -45.00 -18.94
N LEU A 4 -54.73 -43.95 -18.49
CA LEU A 4 -56.11 -43.98 -17.93
C LEU A 4 -56.18 -44.29 -16.42
N ILE A 5 -56.97 -43.70 -15.57
CA ILE A 5 -58.36 -43.12 -15.61
C ILE A 5 -58.53 -42.41 -14.23
N ALA A 6 -58.95 -41.18 -14.19
CA ALA A 6 -60.23 -40.64 -13.76
C ALA A 6 -60.90 -41.34 -12.55
N THR A 7 -61.25 -40.55 -11.50
CA THR A 7 -62.66 -40.33 -11.19
C THR A 7 -62.83 -39.26 -10.11
N ALA A 8 -63.75 -38.42 -10.32
CA ALA A 8 -64.30 -37.38 -9.48
C ALA A 8 -65.06 -37.94 -8.27
N LEU A 9 -65.00 -37.21 -7.15
CA LEU A 9 -66.13 -37.21 -6.22
C LEU A 9 -66.25 -35.82 -5.61
N SER A 10 -67.30 -35.16 -5.98
CA SER A 10 -67.83 -33.95 -5.41
C SER A 10 -68.46 -34.20 -4.03
N VAL A 11 -68.12 -33.46 -3.02
CA VAL A 11 -69.03 -33.24 -1.88
C VAL A 11 -69.07 -31.77 -1.54
N ALA A 12 -70.27 -31.30 -1.52
CA ALA A 12 -70.72 -29.92 -1.34
C ALA A 12 -70.57 -29.42 0.08
N ALA A 13 -70.28 -28.15 0.15
CA ALA A 13 -70.82 -27.13 1.02
C ALA A 13 -71.06 -27.41 2.51
N VAL A 14 -70.36 -26.60 3.34
CA VAL A 14 -71.06 -25.82 4.37
C VAL A 14 -70.31 -24.51 4.59
N THR A 15 -70.95 -23.42 4.27
CA THR A 15 -70.51 -22.07 4.57
C THR A 15 -70.83 -21.74 6.01
N ILE A 16 -69.80 -21.38 6.79
CA ILE A 16 -69.98 -20.69 8.10
C ILE A 16 -69.18 -19.38 8.03
N PRO A 17 -69.78 -18.22 8.07
CA PRO A 17 -69.06 -16.99 8.21
C PRO A 17 -68.79 -16.70 9.69
N THR A 18 -67.58 -16.96 10.11
CA THR A 18 -67.06 -16.38 11.38
C THR A 18 -66.06 -15.30 11.06
N THR A 19 -66.57 -14.06 11.07
CA THR A 19 -65.73 -12.86 11.09
C THR A 19 -65.06 -12.76 12.44
N THR A 20 -63.85 -13.24 12.53
CA THR A 20 -62.92 -12.94 13.63
C THR A 20 -61.88 -11.98 13.06
N THR A 21 -62.10 -10.68 13.31
CA THR A 21 -61.07 -9.65 13.05
C THR A 21 -59.93 -9.87 14.03
N ALA A 22 -58.94 -10.64 13.66
CA ALA A 22 -57.70 -10.70 14.41
C ALA A 22 -56.91 -9.42 14.09
N PHE A 23 -56.79 -8.55 15.08
CA PHE A 23 -55.89 -7.43 15.07
C PHE A 23 -54.46 -7.96 15.05
N VAL A 24 -53.81 -7.94 13.89
CA VAL A 24 -52.40 -8.24 13.75
C VAL A 24 -51.68 -6.93 13.88
N PRO A 25 -50.90 -6.68 14.95
CA PRO A 25 -50.06 -5.51 15.01
C PRO A 25 -48.97 -5.68 13.96
N SER A 26 -48.95 -4.82 12.92
CA SER A 26 -47.89 -4.74 11.94
C SER A 26 -46.65 -4.21 12.60
N TYR A 27 -45.79 -5.11 13.06
CA TYR A 27 -44.42 -4.74 13.39
C TYR A 27 -43.67 -4.45 12.09
N HIS A 28 -43.53 -3.18 11.73
CA HIS A 28 -42.53 -2.77 10.78
C HIS A 28 -41.16 -2.98 11.42
N THR A 29 -40.67 -4.20 11.39
CA THR A 29 -39.23 -4.46 11.57
C THR A 29 -38.55 -4.00 10.30
N SER A 30 -38.18 -2.72 10.25
CA SER A 30 -37.17 -2.23 9.33
C SER A 30 -35.81 -2.80 9.81
N THR A 31 -35.59 -4.06 9.59
CA THR A 31 -34.24 -4.61 9.61
C THR A 31 -33.52 -4.04 8.39
N SER A 32 -32.91 -2.87 8.57
CA SER A 32 -31.81 -2.46 7.72
C SER A 32 -30.70 -3.49 7.95
N ALA A 33 -30.73 -4.55 7.14
CA ALA A 33 -29.59 -5.45 7.03
C ALA A 33 -28.45 -4.61 6.48
N THR A 34 -27.66 -4.04 7.38
CA THR A 34 -26.35 -3.48 7.06
C THR A 34 -25.54 -4.66 6.59
N SER A 35 -25.56 -4.90 5.29
CA SER A 35 -24.66 -5.85 4.64
C SER A 35 -23.25 -5.39 4.94
N ILE A 36 -22.66 -5.93 5.99
CA ILE A 36 -21.22 -5.84 6.21
C ILE A 36 -20.60 -6.57 5.03
N LYS A 37 -20.27 -5.81 3.98
CA LYS A 37 -19.42 -6.31 2.91
C LYS A 37 -18.05 -6.59 3.53
N THR A 38 -17.87 -7.77 4.06
CA THR A 38 -16.55 -8.32 4.33
C THR A 38 -15.86 -8.46 2.99
N GLN A 39 -15.18 -7.43 2.55
CA GLN A 39 -14.29 -7.53 1.41
C GLN A 39 -13.15 -8.44 1.82
N LEU A 40 -13.26 -9.71 1.45
CA LEU A 40 -12.11 -10.61 1.40
C LEU A 40 -11.12 -9.96 0.42
N HIS A 41 -10.06 -9.35 0.96
CA HIS A 41 -8.98 -8.78 0.18
C HIS A 41 -8.20 -9.94 -0.43
N SER A 42 -8.71 -10.47 -1.54
CA SER A 42 -7.95 -11.42 -2.36
C SER A 42 -6.69 -10.70 -2.86
N LYS A 43 -5.54 -11.37 -2.74
CA LYS A 43 -4.29 -10.83 -3.26
C LYS A 43 -4.40 -10.66 -4.78
N LYS A 44 -4.31 -9.45 -5.27
CA LYS A 44 -4.26 -9.16 -6.69
C LYS A 44 -2.85 -9.45 -7.20
N VAL A 45 -2.74 -10.37 -8.16
CA VAL A 45 -1.48 -10.65 -8.85
C VAL A 45 -1.46 -9.87 -10.15
N SER A 46 -0.47 -9.01 -10.32
CA SER A 46 -0.28 -8.17 -11.49
C SER A 46 1.01 -8.56 -12.19
N PHE A 47 0.98 -8.63 -13.52
CA PHE A 47 2.09 -9.12 -14.33
C PHE A 47 2.54 -8.06 -15.34
N LYS A 48 3.74 -8.27 -15.91
CA LYS A 48 4.30 -7.49 -17.02
C LYS A 48 4.75 -6.06 -16.65
N GLU A 49 4.84 -5.24 -17.69
CA GLU A 49 5.41 -3.89 -17.61
C GLU A 49 4.54 -2.92 -16.82
N ASP A 50 3.22 -3.09 -16.85
CA ASP A 50 2.30 -2.16 -16.16
C ASP A 50 2.47 -2.23 -14.65
N SER A 51 2.67 -3.45 -14.09
CA SER A 51 2.98 -3.62 -12.68
C SER A 51 4.29 -2.93 -12.28
N ARG A 52 5.32 -3.05 -13.15
CA ARG A 52 6.61 -2.40 -12.92
C ARG A 52 6.50 -0.88 -12.95
N LYS A 53 5.75 -0.33 -13.93
CA LYS A 53 5.50 1.11 -14.04
C LYS A 53 4.79 1.66 -12.80
N LYS A 54 3.76 0.96 -12.31
CA LYS A 54 3.03 1.35 -11.10
C LYS A 54 3.90 1.28 -9.86
N LEU A 55 4.70 0.23 -9.71
CA LEU A 55 5.64 0.10 -8.60
C LEU A 55 6.66 1.25 -8.61
N VAL A 56 7.25 1.56 -9.76
CA VAL A 56 8.20 2.68 -9.92
C VAL A 56 7.51 4.02 -9.66
N SER A 57 6.27 4.19 -10.11
CA SER A 57 5.47 5.40 -9.82
C SER A 57 5.30 5.61 -8.31
N GLY A 58 4.97 4.54 -7.56
CA GLY A 58 4.87 4.61 -6.11
C GLY A 58 6.19 4.99 -5.43
N ILE A 59 7.30 4.38 -5.86
CA ILE A 59 8.65 4.72 -5.37
C ILE A 59 8.97 6.20 -5.63
N ASN A 60 8.70 6.68 -6.83
CA ASN A 60 9.01 8.06 -7.21
C ASN A 60 8.19 9.06 -6.39
N GLN A 61 6.90 8.82 -6.18
CA GLN A 61 6.05 9.72 -5.40
C GLN A 61 6.54 9.89 -3.96
N VAL A 62 6.93 8.81 -3.30
CA VAL A 62 7.49 8.89 -1.94
C VAL A 62 8.85 9.57 -1.94
N ALA A 63 9.73 9.18 -2.86
CA ALA A 63 11.07 9.76 -2.93
C ALA A 63 11.04 11.25 -3.24
N ASP A 64 10.14 11.71 -4.11
CA ASP A 64 9.98 13.13 -4.44
C ASP A 64 9.43 13.93 -3.25
N ALA A 65 8.52 13.34 -2.46
CA ALA A 65 8.03 13.97 -1.23
C ALA A 65 9.14 14.10 -0.17
N VAL A 66 9.96 13.07 0.00
CA VAL A 66 11.06 13.07 0.97
C VAL A 66 12.23 13.95 0.49
N LYS A 67 12.47 14.05 -0.82
CA LYS A 67 13.57 14.79 -1.42
C LYS A 67 13.56 16.28 -1.07
N VAL A 68 12.39 16.88 -0.83
CA VAL A 68 12.28 18.31 -0.48
C VAL A 68 12.90 18.64 0.87
N THR A 69 13.11 17.64 1.73
CA THR A 69 13.74 17.81 3.06
C THR A 69 15.26 17.69 3.02
N LEU A 70 15.87 17.39 1.86
CA LEU A 70 17.30 17.13 1.76
C LEU A 70 18.13 18.39 1.89
N GLY A 71 19.15 18.31 2.74
CA GLY A 71 20.23 19.29 2.85
C GLY A 71 19.89 20.56 3.64
N PRO A 72 20.82 21.55 3.66
CA PRO A 72 20.69 22.73 4.52
C PRO A 72 19.58 23.70 4.11
N LYS A 73 19.08 23.57 2.88
CA LYS A 73 17.91 24.31 2.37
C LYS A 73 16.65 23.44 2.33
N GLY A 74 16.68 22.32 3.05
CA GLY A 74 15.53 21.41 3.17
C GLY A 74 14.30 22.12 3.70
N ARG A 75 13.15 21.77 3.15
CA ARG A 75 11.85 22.32 3.55
C ARG A 75 11.13 21.32 4.44
N ASN A 76 10.27 21.83 5.29
CA ASN A 76 9.36 21.01 6.07
C ASN A 76 8.21 20.52 5.19
N VAL A 77 7.70 19.35 5.51
CA VAL A 77 6.51 18.76 4.90
C VAL A 77 5.39 18.81 5.93
N VAL A 78 4.20 19.21 5.51
CA VAL A 78 3.00 19.19 6.34
C VAL A 78 2.27 17.88 6.08
N LEU A 79 2.10 17.08 7.13
CA LEU A 79 1.36 15.83 7.10
C LEU A 79 -0.04 16.06 7.64
N GLU A 80 -1.05 15.66 6.88
CA GLU A 80 -2.42 15.65 7.33
C GLU A 80 -2.64 14.45 8.26
N ARG A 81 -3.24 14.71 9.42
CA ARG A 81 -3.67 13.68 10.36
C ARG A 81 -5.17 13.51 10.30
N ASN A 82 -5.66 12.27 10.29
CA ASN A 82 -7.10 11.98 10.34
C ASN A 82 -7.78 12.53 11.59
N TYR A 83 -7.02 12.68 12.67
CA TYR A 83 -7.46 13.26 13.94
C TYR A 83 -6.40 14.21 14.48
N GLY A 84 -6.80 15.45 14.79
CA GLY A 84 -5.93 16.48 15.38
C GLY A 84 -5.41 17.51 14.36
N ALA A 85 -4.43 18.28 14.79
CA ALA A 85 -3.80 19.30 13.96
C ALA A 85 -2.81 18.68 12.96
N PRO A 86 -2.61 19.33 11.79
CA PRO A 86 -1.55 18.92 10.85
C PRO A 86 -0.19 18.94 11.54
N GLU A 87 0.65 17.96 11.21
CA GLU A 87 2.00 17.85 11.76
C GLU A 87 3.03 18.35 10.75
N ILE A 88 3.96 19.19 11.21
CA ILE A 88 5.05 19.71 10.41
C ILE A 88 6.30 18.89 10.70
N VAL A 89 6.80 18.16 9.72
CA VAL A 89 7.96 17.27 9.84
C VAL A 89 9.00 17.57 8.79
N ASN A 90 10.26 17.32 9.13
CA ASN A 90 11.40 17.40 8.23
C ASN A 90 12.19 16.09 8.16
N ASP A 91 11.81 15.09 8.95
CA ASP A 91 12.46 13.79 8.97
C ASP A 91 11.96 12.88 7.86
N GLY A 92 12.88 12.35 7.07
CA GLY A 92 12.57 11.50 5.92
C GLY A 92 11.89 10.17 6.28
N VAL A 93 12.22 9.58 7.43
CA VAL A 93 11.59 8.33 7.89
C VAL A 93 10.12 8.55 8.24
N THR A 94 9.85 9.59 9.01
CA THR A 94 8.49 9.92 9.44
C THR A 94 7.61 10.23 8.23
N ILE A 95 8.11 11.05 7.30
CA ILE A 95 7.40 11.37 6.06
C ILE A 95 7.14 10.10 5.25
N ALA A 96 8.16 9.26 5.05
CA ALA A 96 8.00 8.03 4.28
C ALA A 96 6.98 7.07 4.89
N ARG A 97 6.91 6.97 6.23
CA ARG A 97 5.98 6.06 6.93
C ARG A 97 4.52 6.50 6.84
N GLU A 98 4.26 7.80 6.82
CA GLU A 98 2.89 8.34 6.78
C GLU A 98 2.30 8.36 5.36
N ILE A 99 3.14 8.34 4.32
CA ILE A 99 2.64 8.34 2.94
C ILE A 99 2.03 6.99 2.60
N SER A 100 0.76 7.03 2.21
CA SER A 100 0.05 5.89 1.62
C SER A 100 -0.69 6.35 0.36
N LEU A 101 -0.67 5.50 -0.68
CA LEU A 101 -1.33 5.79 -1.95
C LEU A 101 -2.64 5.01 -2.05
N ALA A 102 -3.63 5.62 -2.69
CA ALA A 102 -4.94 5.01 -2.91
C ALA A 102 -4.87 3.78 -3.83
N ASP A 103 -3.97 3.78 -4.81
CA ASP A 103 -3.74 2.63 -5.69
C ASP A 103 -2.91 1.56 -4.96
N PRO A 104 -3.46 0.36 -4.70
CA PRO A 104 -2.77 -0.71 -3.99
C PRO A 104 -1.51 -1.20 -4.70
N GLU A 105 -1.45 -1.11 -6.04
CA GLU A 105 -0.28 -1.53 -6.81
C GLU A 105 0.88 -0.53 -6.64
N CYS A 106 0.60 0.77 -6.66
CA CYS A 106 1.58 1.80 -6.35
C CYS A 106 2.03 1.74 -4.88
N ASN A 107 1.11 1.39 -3.98
CA ASN A 107 1.39 1.30 -2.55
C ASN A 107 2.41 0.21 -2.19
N VAL A 108 2.56 -0.83 -3.03
CA VAL A 108 3.67 -1.79 -2.87
C VAL A 108 5.02 -1.10 -3.02
N GLY A 109 5.17 -0.19 -4.00
CA GLY A 109 6.37 0.63 -4.19
C GLY A 109 6.67 1.52 -2.97
N VAL A 110 5.62 2.14 -2.41
CA VAL A 110 5.72 2.94 -1.16
C VAL A 110 6.31 2.11 -0.03
N ARG A 111 5.76 0.91 0.22
CA ARG A 111 6.23 0.01 1.29
C ARG A 111 7.69 -0.40 1.14
N LEU A 112 8.16 -0.62 -0.08
CA LEU A 112 9.58 -0.92 -0.32
C LEU A 112 10.48 0.26 0.09
N VAL A 113 10.08 1.50 -0.22
CA VAL A 113 10.84 2.68 0.20
C VAL A 113 10.80 2.86 1.72
N GLN A 114 9.64 2.65 2.34
CA GLN A 114 9.49 2.67 3.79
C GLN A 114 10.41 1.67 4.48
N GLU A 115 10.55 0.46 3.92
CA GLU A 115 11.46 -0.55 4.43
C GLU A 115 12.92 -0.12 4.33
N VAL A 116 13.32 0.50 3.20
CA VAL A 116 14.68 1.03 3.03
C VAL A 116 14.96 2.13 4.03
N ALA A 117 14.06 3.11 4.19
CA ALA A 117 14.20 4.19 5.15
C ALA A 117 14.31 3.66 6.60
N SER A 118 13.44 2.72 6.98
CA SER A 118 13.47 2.11 8.30
C SER A 118 14.74 1.29 8.57
N LYS A 119 15.27 0.60 7.55
CA LYS A 119 16.55 -0.12 7.66
C LYS A 119 17.75 0.82 7.79
N SER A 120 17.73 1.98 7.11
CA SER A 120 18.76 3.01 7.27
C SER A 120 18.74 3.59 8.67
N ASP A 121 17.55 3.94 9.15
CA ASP A 121 17.32 4.45 10.51
C ASP A 121 17.82 3.46 11.59
N SER A 122 17.39 2.20 11.52
CA SER A 122 17.76 1.19 12.51
C SER A 122 19.24 0.82 12.53
N LYS A 123 19.97 0.97 11.41
CA LYS A 123 21.39 0.62 11.32
C LYS A 123 22.34 1.79 11.55
N ALA A 124 21.98 2.96 11.10
CA ALA A 124 22.83 4.15 11.12
C ALA A 124 22.24 5.30 11.94
N GLY A 125 20.94 5.32 12.18
CA GLY A 125 20.24 6.42 12.84
C GLY A 125 20.21 7.73 12.04
N ASP A 126 20.70 7.69 10.80
CA ASP A 126 20.81 8.86 9.93
C ASP A 126 20.82 8.45 8.45
N GLY A 127 20.77 9.45 7.54
CA GLY A 127 20.87 9.25 6.11
C GLY A 127 19.61 8.64 5.46
N THR A 128 18.48 8.71 6.13
CA THR A 128 17.19 8.13 5.66
C THR A 128 16.70 8.78 4.38
N THR A 129 16.76 10.12 4.29
CA THR A 129 16.45 10.87 3.07
C THR A 129 17.40 10.52 1.94
N THR A 130 18.70 10.42 2.22
CA THR A 130 19.72 10.07 1.23
C THR A 130 19.51 8.65 0.69
N SER A 131 19.25 7.69 1.58
CA SER A 131 18.99 6.29 1.17
C SER A 131 17.75 6.15 0.31
N THR A 132 16.69 6.92 0.61
CA THR A 132 15.47 6.96 -0.19
C THR A 132 15.72 7.49 -1.60
N ILE A 133 16.46 8.60 -1.73
CA ILE A 133 16.80 9.20 -3.03
C ILE A 133 17.73 8.28 -3.84
N MET A 134 18.72 7.66 -3.18
CA MET A 134 19.59 6.67 -3.83
C MET A 134 18.78 5.48 -4.35
N THR A 135 17.82 5.00 -3.58
CA THR A 135 16.92 3.92 -4.01
C THR A 135 16.13 4.32 -5.25
N GLN A 136 15.57 5.54 -5.28
CA GLN A 136 14.88 6.06 -6.45
C GLN A 136 15.80 6.06 -7.70
N ALA A 137 17.01 6.56 -7.55
CA ALA A 137 17.98 6.64 -8.65
C ALA A 137 18.38 5.23 -9.18
N ILE A 138 18.64 4.30 -8.27
CA ILE A 138 19.01 2.92 -8.63
C ILE A 138 17.84 2.23 -9.33
N VAL A 139 16.62 2.35 -8.82
CA VAL A 139 15.45 1.71 -9.42
C VAL A 139 15.14 2.31 -10.79
N ASN A 140 15.13 3.63 -10.93
CA ASN A 140 14.86 4.27 -12.22
C ASN A 140 15.89 3.91 -13.29
N ASN A 141 17.18 3.90 -12.95
CA ASN A 141 18.23 3.51 -13.89
C ASN A 141 18.22 1.99 -14.17
N GLY A 142 17.97 1.18 -13.15
CA GLY A 142 17.81 -0.26 -13.30
C GLY A 142 16.65 -0.63 -14.20
N MET A 143 15.52 0.06 -14.08
CA MET A 143 14.37 -0.15 -14.96
C MET A 143 14.65 0.24 -16.41
N LYS A 144 15.38 1.34 -16.65
CA LYS A 144 15.83 1.70 -18.00
C LYS A 144 16.72 0.61 -18.59
N ALA A 145 17.65 0.05 -17.82
CA ALA A 145 18.52 -1.04 -18.28
C ALA A 145 17.74 -2.32 -18.59
N VAL A 146 16.75 -2.68 -17.75
CA VAL A 146 15.91 -3.86 -18.01
C VAL A 146 15.02 -3.67 -19.23
N THR A 147 14.46 -2.48 -19.43
CA THR A 147 13.64 -2.21 -20.63
C THR A 147 14.47 -2.16 -21.91
N SER A 148 15.77 -1.83 -21.83
CA SER A 148 16.70 -1.94 -22.97
C SER A 148 17.21 -3.36 -23.22
N GLY A 149 16.75 -4.38 -22.47
CA GLY A 149 17.04 -5.79 -22.70
C GLY A 149 18.20 -6.36 -21.88
N VAL A 150 18.72 -5.63 -20.88
CA VAL A 150 19.75 -6.16 -19.98
C VAL A 150 19.17 -7.27 -19.10
N ASN A 151 19.92 -8.34 -18.91
CA ASN A 151 19.52 -9.44 -18.04
C ASN A 151 19.40 -8.97 -16.58
N PRO A 152 18.22 -9.09 -15.95
CA PRO A 152 17.98 -8.62 -14.56
C PRO A 152 18.88 -9.30 -13.52
N ILE A 153 19.27 -10.57 -13.76
CA ILE A 153 20.16 -11.31 -12.85
C ILE A 153 21.55 -10.73 -12.87
N ALA A 154 22.10 -10.49 -14.07
CA ALA A 154 23.40 -9.87 -14.24
C ALA A 154 23.42 -8.44 -13.67
N LEU A 155 22.34 -7.67 -13.89
CA LEU A 155 22.18 -6.34 -13.33
C LEU A 155 22.21 -6.36 -11.80
N ASN A 156 21.50 -7.27 -11.16
CA ASN A 156 21.49 -7.41 -9.71
C ASN A 156 22.88 -7.75 -9.16
N LEU A 157 23.61 -8.67 -9.82
CA LEU A 157 24.98 -8.99 -9.44
C LEU A 157 25.89 -7.77 -9.56
N GLY A 158 25.79 -7.01 -10.65
CA GLY A 158 26.54 -5.78 -10.88
C GLY A 158 26.27 -4.72 -9.80
N ILE A 159 25.00 -4.51 -9.43
CA ILE A 159 24.62 -3.58 -8.37
C ILE A 159 25.23 -3.99 -7.03
N LYS A 160 25.17 -5.27 -6.65
CA LYS A 160 25.75 -5.77 -5.38
C LYS A 160 27.28 -5.61 -5.36
N THR A 161 27.96 -5.95 -6.44
CA THR A 161 29.41 -5.82 -6.54
C THR A 161 29.83 -4.35 -6.47
N SER A 162 29.15 -3.47 -7.21
CA SER A 162 29.42 -2.04 -7.19
C SER A 162 29.18 -1.43 -5.81
N ALA A 163 28.09 -1.82 -5.14
CA ALA A 163 27.79 -1.34 -3.79
C ALA A 163 28.90 -1.71 -2.80
N GLY A 164 29.45 -2.93 -2.89
CA GLY A 164 30.59 -3.35 -2.07
C GLY A 164 31.85 -2.51 -2.32
N LEU A 165 32.19 -2.27 -3.58
CA LEU A 165 33.33 -1.43 -3.97
C LEU A 165 33.19 0.01 -3.48
N VAL A 166 32.01 0.60 -3.67
CA VAL A 166 31.71 1.96 -3.19
C VAL A 166 31.80 2.04 -1.66
N ALA A 167 31.23 1.06 -0.95
CA ALA A 167 31.28 1.03 0.52
C ALA A 167 32.72 0.96 1.05
N ASN A 168 33.60 0.17 0.41
CA ASN A 168 35.01 0.10 0.77
C ASN A 168 35.72 1.44 0.50
N LYS A 169 35.43 2.06 -0.65
CA LYS A 169 36.05 3.34 -1.01
C LYS A 169 35.60 4.47 -0.08
N VAL A 170 34.31 4.48 0.33
CA VAL A 170 33.80 5.43 1.32
C VAL A 170 34.49 5.25 2.65
N LYS A 171 34.75 3.99 3.09
CA LYS A 171 35.50 3.74 4.34
C LYS A 171 36.95 4.26 4.31
N GLU A 172 37.63 4.13 3.16
CA GLU A 172 38.97 4.67 2.97
C GLU A 172 39.01 6.21 3.04
N LEU A 173 37.97 6.85 2.50
CA LEU A 173 37.87 8.31 2.46
C LEU A 173 37.28 8.91 3.73
N ALA A 174 36.68 8.10 4.60
CA ALA A 174 36.05 8.56 5.82
C ALA A 174 37.09 9.10 6.81
N GLN A 175 36.92 10.37 7.19
CA GLN A 175 37.69 11.00 8.23
C GLN A 175 36.91 10.95 9.54
N VAL A 176 37.49 10.39 10.60
CA VAL A 176 36.87 10.38 11.91
C VAL A 176 37.01 11.78 12.53
N SER A 177 35.89 12.47 12.63
CA SER A 177 35.82 13.77 13.30
C SER A 177 35.49 13.54 14.78
N TYR A 178 36.47 13.76 15.68
CA TYR A 178 36.24 13.77 17.13
C TYR A 178 35.70 15.16 17.50
N TYR A 179 34.39 15.38 17.40
CA TYR A 179 33.77 16.51 18.06
C TYR A 179 33.74 16.20 19.58
N PHE A 180 34.63 16.78 20.30
CA PHE A 180 34.53 16.84 21.76
C PHE A 180 33.32 17.73 22.08
N CYS A 181 32.22 17.13 22.44
CA CYS A 181 31.06 17.85 22.93
C CYS A 181 31.42 18.33 24.33
N ILE A 182 31.98 19.54 24.45
CA ILE A 182 32.12 20.23 25.75
C ILE A 182 30.69 20.65 26.10
N ARG A 183 30.17 20.01 27.14
CA ARG A 183 28.90 20.34 27.77
C ARG A 183 29.11 21.43 28.78
#